data_599dc7c0a99b35874d416462804231c9
#
_entry.id   599dc7c0a99b35874d416462804231c9
#
_cell.length_a   1.000
_cell.length_b   1.000
_cell.length_c   1.000
_cell.angle_alpha   90.00
_cell.angle_beta   90.00
_cell.angle_gamma   90.00
#
_symmetry.space_group_name_H-M   'P 1'
#
loop_
_entity.id
_entity.type
_entity.pdbx_description
1 polymer ?
#
loop_
_entity_poly.entity_id
_entity_poly.type
_entity_poly.pdbx_seq_one_letter_code
_entity_poly.pdbx_strand_id
1 'polypeptide(L)'
;MLQTYLLLATCIFITVSANLFVKKGILILGNLELSFSNFFGLIPKVLQNVWLMAGLFLSGIAFLLWLFLVSKLQLNVAYPIVVSLNLCLITITSWFLFKEYLSLVQILGIVIVIVGVSLILQKG
;
A
#
# COMPACT_ATOMS: atom_id res chain seq x y z
N MET A 1 3.56 -19.80 13.88
CA MET A 1 3.32 -19.75 12.43
C MET A 1 2.01 -19.06 12.08
N LEU A 2 0.91 -19.54 12.67
CA LEU A 2 -0.40 -18.92 12.37
C LEU A 2 -0.46 -17.45 12.76
N GLN A 3 0.12 -17.09 13.91
CA GLN A 3 0.15 -15.69 14.35
C GLN A 3 0.89 -14.80 13.36
N THR A 4 1.97 -15.30 12.78
CA THR A 4 2.76 -14.54 11.81
C THR A 4 1.97 -14.29 10.54
N TYR A 5 1.24 -15.30 10.06
CA TYR A 5 0.41 -15.13 8.87
C TYR A 5 -0.75 -14.18 9.11
N LEU A 6 -1.34 -14.22 10.32
CA LEU A 6 -2.41 -13.31 10.68
C LEU A 6 -1.89 -11.87 10.74
N LEU A 7 -0.70 -11.66 11.31
CA LEU A 7 -0.08 -10.35 11.35
C LEU A 7 0.22 -9.84 9.93
N LEU A 8 0.70 -10.74 9.07
CA LEU A 8 0.98 -10.39 7.68
C LEU A 8 -0.28 -9.94 6.96
N ALA A 9 -1.36 -10.71 7.10
CA ALA A 9 -2.63 -10.38 6.47
C ALA A 9 -3.18 -9.06 6.99
N THR A 10 -3.12 -8.84 8.30
CA THR A 10 -3.58 -7.60 8.92
C THR A 10 -2.76 -6.40 8.43
N CYS A 11 -1.44 -6.55 8.37
CA CYS A 11 -0.56 -5.49 7.88
C CYS A 11 -0.89 -5.12 6.45
N ILE A 12 -1.07 -6.11 5.57
CA ILE A 12 -1.41 -5.87 4.17
C ILE A 12 -2.77 -5.18 4.06
N PHE A 13 -3.76 -5.65 4.82
CA PHE A 13 -5.10 -5.07 4.79
C PHE A 13 -5.05 -3.60 5.22
N ILE A 14 -4.35 -3.29 6.31
CA ILE A 14 -4.24 -1.92 6.81
C ILE A 14 -3.49 -1.04 5.80
N THR A 15 -2.42 -1.57 5.21
CA THR A 15 -1.63 -0.81 4.23
C THR A 15 -2.47 -0.48 2.99
N VAL A 16 -3.23 -1.44 2.48
CA VAL A 16 -4.10 -1.22 1.34
C VAL A 16 -5.16 -0.17 1.69
N SER A 17 -5.77 -0.29 2.85
CA SER A 17 -6.78 0.69 3.31
C SER A 17 -6.17 2.08 3.42
N ALA A 18 -4.96 2.19 3.98
CA ALA A 18 -4.27 3.47 4.11
C ALA A 18 -4.06 4.12 2.75
N ASN A 19 -3.61 3.35 1.76
CA ASN A 19 -3.39 3.86 0.42
C ASN A 19 -4.68 4.32 -0.23
N LEU A 20 -5.79 3.60 0.01
CA LEU A 20 -7.08 3.99 -0.53
C LEU A 20 -7.58 5.30 0.07
N PHE A 21 -7.42 5.47 1.39
CA PHE A 21 -7.78 6.72 2.05
C PHE A 21 -6.94 7.89 1.54
N VAL A 22 -5.64 7.67 1.37
CA VAL A 22 -4.76 8.70 0.83
C VAL A 22 -5.18 9.09 -0.58
N LYS A 23 -5.48 8.11 -1.42
CA LYS A 23 -5.93 8.38 -2.79
C LYS A 23 -7.22 9.19 -2.80
N LYS A 24 -8.17 8.81 -1.96
CA LYS A 24 -9.44 9.52 -1.87
C LYS A 24 -9.23 10.96 -1.38
N GLY A 25 -8.36 11.14 -0.38
CA GLY A 25 -8.03 12.46 0.12
C GLY A 25 -7.41 13.35 -0.94
N ILE A 26 -6.50 12.78 -1.75
CA ILE A 26 -5.87 13.52 -2.83
C ILE A 26 -6.88 13.92 -3.89
N LEU A 27 -7.83 13.03 -4.22
CA LEU A 27 -8.88 13.34 -5.18
C LEU A 27 -9.76 14.49 -4.71
N ILE A 28 -10.02 14.58 -3.40
CA ILE A 28 -10.81 15.68 -2.83
C ILE A 28 -10.03 16.99 -2.88
N LEU A 29 -8.71 16.95 -2.61
CA LEU A 29 -7.88 18.14 -2.66
C LEU A 29 -7.72 18.70 -4.07
N GLY A 30 -7.77 17.82 -5.08
CA GLY A 30 -7.55 18.20 -6.46
C GLY A 30 -6.08 18.17 -6.84
N ASN A 31 -5.67 19.12 -7.68
CA ASN A 31 -4.30 19.14 -8.20
C ASN A 31 -3.31 19.54 -7.13
N LEU A 32 -2.34 18.65 -6.88
CA LEU A 32 -1.23 18.91 -6.00
C LEU A 32 0.00 19.28 -6.85
N GLU A 33 0.41 20.52 -6.75
CA GLU A 33 1.64 20.95 -7.40
C GLU A 33 2.76 21.00 -6.38
N LEU A 34 3.74 20.11 -6.56
CA LEU A 34 4.91 20.05 -5.70
C LEU A 34 5.94 21.06 -6.18
N SER A 35 5.92 22.24 -5.59
CA SER A 35 6.96 23.25 -5.80
C SER A 35 7.43 23.73 -4.43
N PHE A 36 8.66 24.25 -4.38
CA PHE A 36 9.21 24.75 -3.13
C PHE A 36 8.34 25.85 -2.51
N SER A 37 7.75 26.68 -3.34
CA SER A 37 6.90 27.78 -2.86
C SER A 37 5.58 27.29 -2.29
N ASN A 38 5.05 26.15 -2.79
CA ASN A 38 3.76 25.61 -2.38
C ASN A 38 3.86 24.54 -1.33
N PHE A 39 5.07 24.04 -1.03
CA PHE A 39 5.26 22.93 -0.10
C PHE A 39 4.68 23.25 1.29
N PHE A 40 5.01 24.42 1.83
CA PHE A 40 4.51 24.81 3.14
C PHE A 40 3.02 25.11 3.12
N GLY A 41 2.49 25.53 1.96
CA GLY A 41 1.06 25.75 1.80
C GLY A 41 0.23 24.49 1.77
N LEU A 42 0.86 23.35 1.41
CA LEU A 42 0.17 22.06 1.37
C LEU A 42 -0.05 21.48 2.76
N ILE A 43 0.82 21.81 3.73
CA ILE A 43 0.74 21.21 5.06
C ILE A 43 -0.61 21.48 5.73
N PRO A 44 -1.14 22.73 5.79
CA PRO A 44 -2.46 22.94 6.37
C PRO A 44 -3.57 22.22 5.62
N LYS A 45 -3.48 22.13 4.29
CA LYS A 45 -4.49 21.45 3.50
C LYS A 45 -4.52 19.95 3.82
N VAL A 46 -3.34 19.33 3.97
CA VAL A 46 -3.25 17.93 4.33
C VAL A 46 -3.79 17.69 5.74
N LEU A 47 -3.44 18.57 6.68
CA LEU A 47 -3.89 18.43 8.07
C LEU A 47 -5.40 18.58 8.22
N GLN A 48 -6.03 19.37 7.35
CA GLN A 48 -7.47 19.55 7.38
C GLN A 48 -8.24 18.45 6.67
N ASN A 49 -7.56 17.64 5.89
CA ASN A 49 -8.19 16.58 5.11
C ASN A 49 -8.31 15.32 5.97
N VAL A 50 -9.56 14.96 6.32
CA VAL A 50 -9.84 13.80 7.18
C VAL A 50 -9.34 12.52 6.54
N TRP A 51 -9.51 12.37 5.23
CA TRP A 51 -9.12 11.16 4.52
C TRP A 51 -7.61 10.97 4.52
N LEU A 52 -6.85 12.06 4.30
CA LEU A 52 -5.40 11.98 4.33
C LEU A 52 -4.88 11.69 5.73
N MET A 53 -5.49 12.30 6.74
CA MET A 53 -5.08 12.06 8.12
C MET A 53 -5.41 10.63 8.56
N ALA A 54 -6.56 10.10 8.14
CA ALA A 54 -6.91 8.71 8.40
C ALA A 54 -5.93 7.76 7.73
N GLY A 55 -5.55 8.04 6.48
CA GLY A 55 -4.57 7.25 5.77
C GLY A 55 -3.20 7.28 6.43
N LEU A 56 -2.79 8.45 6.90
CA LEU A 56 -1.52 8.59 7.62
C LEU A 56 -1.52 7.78 8.92
N PHE A 57 -2.62 7.85 9.67
CA PHE A 57 -2.78 7.09 10.91
C PHE A 57 -2.69 5.59 10.65
N LEU A 58 -3.41 5.11 9.64
CA LEU A 58 -3.37 3.69 9.26
C LEU A 58 -1.99 3.27 8.79
N SER A 59 -1.29 4.15 8.06
CA SER A 59 0.08 3.87 7.63
C SER A 59 1.02 3.71 8.82
N GLY A 60 0.84 4.52 9.87
CA GLY A 60 1.62 4.38 11.08
C GLY A 60 1.40 3.06 11.79
N ILE A 61 0.14 2.63 11.87
CA ILE A 61 -0.19 1.33 12.45
C ILE A 61 0.43 0.21 11.62
N ALA A 62 0.33 0.29 10.29
CA ALA A 62 0.91 -0.70 9.40
C ALA A 62 2.43 -0.78 9.58
N PHE A 63 3.10 0.35 9.76
CA PHE A 63 4.53 0.39 9.99
C PHE A 63 4.91 -0.34 11.28
N LEU A 64 4.15 -0.14 12.35
CA LEU A 64 4.40 -0.84 13.61
C LEU A 64 4.25 -2.34 13.44
N LEU A 65 3.20 -2.78 12.72
CA LEU A 65 3.02 -4.19 12.43
C LEU A 65 4.16 -4.73 11.57
N TRP A 66 4.65 -3.92 10.63
CA TRP A 66 5.78 -4.29 9.80
C TRP A 66 7.05 -4.54 10.63
N LEU A 67 7.26 -3.73 11.67
CA LEU A 67 8.39 -3.93 12.58
C LEU A 67 8.33 -5.31 13.23
N PHE A 68 7.14 -5.73 13.68
CA PHE A 68 6.97 -7.07 14.26
C PHE A 68 7.24 -8.17 13.23
N LEU A 69 6.76 -7.99 12.01
CA LEU A 69 6.94 -8.98 10.95
C LEU A 69 8.41 -9.14 10.60
N VAL A 70 9.13 -8.05 10.50
CA VAL A 70 10.56 -8.08 10.15
C VAL A 70 11.36 -8.78 11.25
N SER A 71 10.93 -8.65 12.51
CA SER A 71 11.61 -9.31 13.62
C SER A 71 11.44 -10.83 13.61
N LYS A 72 10.36 -11.33 12.98
CA LYS A 72 10.06 -12.76 12.96
C LYS A 72 10.40 -13.43 11.63
N LEU A 73 10.30 -12.70 10.52
CA LEU A 73 10.51 -13.23 9.18
C LEU A 73 11.79 -12.66 8.58
N GLN A 74 12.40 -13.43 7.69
CA GLN A 74 13.53 -12.92 6.93
C GLN A 74 13.05 -11.84 5.96
N LEU A 75 13.80 -10.75 5.90
CA LEU A 75 13.41 -9.61 5.07
C LEU A 75 13.35 -9.97 3.58
N ASN A 76 14.26 -10.83 3.13
CA ASN A 76 14.29 -11.21 1.72
C ASN A 76 13.09 -12.08 1.31
N VAL A 77 12.33 -12.59 2.26
CA VAL A 77 11.09 -13.34 2.00
C VAL A 77 9.88 -12.46 2.28
N ALA A 78 9.88 -11.77 3.43
CA ALA A 78 8.74 -10.99 3.86
C ALA A 78 8.46 -9.80 2.93
N TYR A 79 9.50 -9.09 2.53
CA TYR A 79 9.33 -7.87 1.74
C TYR A 79 8.70 -8.13 0.38
N PRO A 80 9.19 -9.11 -0.43
CA PRO A 80 8.55 -9.39 -1.71
C PRO A 80 7.09 -9.84 -1.57
N ILE A 81 6.78 -10.61 -0.53
CA ILE A 81 5.40 -11.07 -0.30
C ILE A 81 4.48 -9.88 -0.03
N VAL A 82 4.89 -9.01 0.89
CA VAL A 82 4.06 -7.86 1.28
C VAL A 82 3.90 -6.90 0.10
N VAL A 83 4.99 -6.59 -0.59
CA VAL A 83 4.94 -5.65 -1.71
C VAL A 83 4.07 -6.18 -2.84
N SER A 84 4.20 -7.46 -3.19
CA SER A 84 3.43 -8.04 -4.29
C SER A 84 1.95 -8.15 -3.96
N LEU A 85 1.60 -8.56 -2.73
CA LEU A 85 0.21 -8.64 -2.31
C LEU A 85 -0.41 -7.24 -2.24
N ASN A 86 0.32 -6.26 -1.74
CA ASN A 86 -0.14 -4.87 -1.75
C ASN A 86 -0.37 -4.39 -3.17
N LEU A 87 0.57 -4.68 -4.07
CA LEU A 87 0.46 -4.28 -5.48
C LEU A 87 -0.81 -4.85 -6.10
N CYS A 88 -1.06 -6.14 -5.93
CA CYS A 88 -2.23 -6.79 -6.49
C CYS A 88 -3.53 -6.23 -5.91
N LEU A 89 -3.59 -6.11 -4.58
CA LEU A 89 -4.81 -5.64 -3.92
C LEU A 89 -5.09 -4.18 -4.22
N ILE A 90 -4.06 -3.34 -4.22
CA ILE A 90 -4.23 -1.92 -4.52
C ILE A 90 -4.67 -1.75 -5.98
N THR A 91 -4.07 -2.49 -6.90
CA THR A 91 -4.41 -2.39 -8.31
C THR A 91 -5.86 -2.81 -8.55
N ILE A 92 -6.28 -3.94 -7.99
CA ILE A 92 -7.65 -4.43 -8.13
C ILE A 92 -8.64 -3.46 -7.51
N THR A 93 -8.34 -2.97 -6.29
CA THR A 93 -9.22 -2.08 -5.56
C THR A 93 -9.32 -0.72 -6.26
N SER A 94 -8.21 -0.19 -6.76
CA SER A 94 -8.20 1.08 -7.47
C SER A 94 -9.01 0.98 -8.76
N TRP A 95 -8.87 -0.13 -9.47
CA TRP A 95 -9.66 -0.35 -10.67
C TRP A 95 -11.15 -0.37 -10.35
N PHE A 96 -11.53 -1.01 -9.26
CA PHE A 96 -12.93 -1.17 -8.89
C PHE A 96 -13.52 0.12 -8.29
N LEU A 97 -12.81 0.74 -7.34
CA LEU A 97 -13.33 1.88 -6.59
C LEU A 97 -13.16 3.21 -7.32
N PHE A 98 -11.99 3.44 -7.92
CA PHE A 98 -11.67 4.71 -8.56
C PHE A 98 -11.80 4.62 -10.08
N LYS A 99 -12.18 3.47 -10.59
CA LYS A 99 -12.39 3.24 -12.04
C LYS A 99 -11.15 3.60 -12.85
N GLU A 100 -9.98 3.33 -12.28
CA GLU A 100 -8.72 3.53 -12.99
C GLU A 100 -8.57 2.46 -14.07
N TYR A 101 -8.07 2.88 -15.24
CA TYR A 101 -7.90 1.97 -16.36
C TYR A 101 -6.81 0.94 -16.08
N LEU A 102 -7.12 -0.31 -16.35
CA LEU A 102 -6.18 -1.41 -16.18
C LEU A 102 -5.87 -2.01 -17.54
N SER A 103 -4.66 -1.75 -18.05
CA SER A 103 -4.27 -2.23 -19.37
C SER A 103 -3.87 -3.70 -19.31
N LEU A 104 -3.89 -4.34 -20.51
CA LEU A 104 -3.46 -5.72 -20.63
C LEU A 104 -2.00 -5.90 -20.21
N VAL A 105 -1.15 -4.92 -20.52
CA VAL A 105 0.27 -4.96 -20.15
C VAL A 105 0.42 -4.97 -18.63
N GLN A 106 -0.39 -4.18 -17.92
CA GLN A 106 -0.37 -4.15 -16.46
C GLN A 106 -0.80 -5.49 -15.87
N ILE A 107 -1.82 -6.12 -16.45
CA ILE A 107 -2.27 -7.44 -15.99
C ILE A 107 -1.16 -8.46 -16.17
N LEU A 108 -0.47 -8.44 -17.31
CA LEU A 108 0.66 -9.34 -17.55
C LEU A 108 1.78 -9.11 -16.53
N GLY A 109 2.08 -7.84 -16.21
CA GLY A 109 3.08 -7.52 -15.21
C GLY A 109 2.74 -8.07 -13.83
N ILE A 110 1.46 -7.96 -13.43
CA ILE A 110 1.00 -8.49 -12.15
C ILE A 110 1.14 -10.01 -12.12
N VAL A 111 0.79 -10.69 -13.20
CA VAL A 111 0.92 -12.15 -13.29
C VAL A 111 2.38 -12.56 -13.14
N ILE A 112 3.30 -11.85 -13.79
CA ILE A 112 4.72 -12.11 -13.68
C ILE A 112 5.21 -11.92 -12.24
N VAL A 113 4.74 -10.87 -11.57
CA VAL A 113 5.08 -10.60 -10.16
C VAL A 113 4.62 -11.76 -9.28
N ILE A 114 3.39 -12.24 -9.48
CA ILE A 114 2.86 -13.35 -8.70
C ILE A 114 3.70 -14.62 -8.91
N VAL A 115 4.08 -14.90 -10.14
CA VAL A 115 4.94 -16.04 -10.45
C VAL A 115 6.29 -15.90 -9.75
N GLY A 116 6.89 -14.71 -9.81
CA GLY A 116 8.16 -14.45 -9.16
C GLY A 116 8.10 -14.66 -7.65
N VAL A 117 7.04 -14.18 -7.00
CA VAL A 117 6.86 -14.34 -5.56
C VAL A 117 6.67 -15.82 -5.21
N SER A 118 5.93 -16.56 -6.04
CA SER A 118 5.76 -17.99 -5.82
C SER A 118 7.10 -18.73 -5.81
N LEU A 119 8.01 -18.35 -6.70
CA LEU A 119 9.35 -18.92 -6.73
C LEU A 119 10.14 -18.59 -5.47
N ILE A 120 10.02 -17.37 -4.97
CA ILE A 120 10.69 -16.96 -3.74
C ILE A 120 10.19 -17.79 -2.56
N LEU A 121 8.89 -18.01 -2.49
CA LEU A 121 8.28 -18.80 -1.41
C LEU A 121 8.74 -20.25 -1.42
N GLN A 122 8.92 -20.84 -2.59
CA GLN A 122 9.34 -22.24 -2.68
C GLN A 122 10.74 -22.45 -2.14
N LYS A 123 11.59 -21.44 -2.25
CA LYS A 123 12.96 -21.56 -1.79
C LYS A 123 13.10 -21.30 -0.29
N GLY A 124 12.15 -20.58 0.26
CA GLY A 124 12.12 -20.32 1.69
C GLY A 124 11.55 -21.48 2.43
#